data_ddc9879138178271a3bfdd5988696796
#
_entry.id   ddc9879138178271a3bfdd5988696796
#
_cell.length_a   1.000
_cell.length_b   1.000
_cell.length_c   1.000
_cell.angle_alpha   90.00
_cell.angle_beta   90.00
_cell.angle_gamma   90.00
#
_symmetry.space_group_name_H-M   'P 1'
#
loop_
_entity.id
_entity.type
_entity.pdbx_description
1 polymer ?
#
loop_
_entity_poly.entity_id
_entity_poly.type
_entity_poly.pdbx_seq_one_letter_code
_entity_poly.pdbx_strand_id
1 'polypeptide(L)'
;MKPQNKKSSIAAELDQLESDLVSLIDRRARLLSNISRKRQERRDSFTDTQLEKELWKKWKPSAQTGNKRYYRQIFNQLNTLAYAQAEKSPEKPFCLYPSHKPLNVDIPGPRETVETRLYTLLAAHSPGIRTIHDYPLNDVHVEFIKALNQGKAKLSWEQDTLHSQESEFELDGASIYVGEDKLNLFLLLALGAGQPCVVRFNCSARLKNEDLRSIMPALQQLGARLNFIEPQSYSLPARLESSGIFSSSINFPPDGDPMFLLALILAAGTYPRPVEINFSPEQMPPQTLHCLNIMEKCGISSTYTPGKINIEPGPITVPHHPEIHIDPFLSGFLLAMPVYGDGSVRLSGSWPECPSVLDLLHHGGIETQIREDAITARRGEAPKDTVLDIRQSPELLPLAVSIIAGLMRQNREEGSIFVDTADTDVTSAQECLENAGLSCRVFPNRLEVSRSSPPQEKGPPWECPTPWWCLAYALISFSYRGLCLSNPGILTSVWPKFWKIFTSLPEPQNQFESLESKGNEKTKRRRIIVR
;
A
#
# COMPACT_ATOMS: atom_id res chain seq x y z
N MET A 1 -41.46 -14.31 -36.48
CA MET A 1 -40.26 -15.08 -36.11
C MET A 1 -39.26 -14.13 -35.51
N LYS A 2 -38.89 -14.32 -34.24
CA LYS A 2 -38.17 -13.37 -33.39
C LYS A 2 -36.64 -13.45 -33.58
N PRO A 3 -35.87 -12.35 -33.46
CA PRO A 3 -34.44 -12.33 -33.62
C PRO A 3 -33.68 -12.73 -32.34
N GLN A 4 -34.21 -13.62 -31.52
CA GLN A 4 -33.61 -14.04 -30.23
C GLN A 4 -32.47 -15.04 -30.35
N ASN A 5 -32.30 -15.73 -31.49
CA ASN A 5 -31.30 -16.81 -31.63
C ASN A 5 -29.88 -16.36 -32.02
N LYS A 6 -29.68 -15.12 -32.49
CA LYS A 6 -28.33 -14.64 -32.85
C LYS A 6 -27.53 -14.09 -31.66
N LYS A 7 -28.19 -13.52 -30.66
CA LYS A 7 -27.50 -12.96 -29.48
C LYS A 7 -26.92 -14.06 -28.57
N SER A 8 -27.60 -15.21 -28.45
CA SER A 8 -27.09 -16.35 -27.65
C SER A 8 -25.85 -17.04 -28.27
N SER A 9 -25.76 -17.04 -29.61
CA SER A 9 -24.63 -17.60 -30.34
C SER A 9 -23.37 -16.75 -30.19
N ILE A 10 -23.47 -15.42 -30.26
CA ILE A 10 -22.33 -14.50 -30.11
C ILE A 10 -21.81 -14.49 -28.67
N ALA A 11 -22.67 -14.54 -27.67
CA ALA A 11 -22.26 -14.62 -26.27
C ALA A 11 -21.50 -15.93 -25.96
N ALA A 12 -22.03 -17.07 -26.46
CA ALA A 12 -21.37 -18.35 -26.30
C ALA A 12 -20.02 -18.45 -27.05
N GLU A 13 -19.91 -17.81 -28.20
CA GLU A 13 -18.68 -17.71 -28.96
C GLU A 13 -17.65 -16.82 -28.22
N LEU A 14 -18.11 -15.73 -27.61
CA LEU A 14 -17.26 -14.86 -26.80
C LEU A 14 -16.75 -15.58 -25.54
N ASP A 15 -17.61 -16.29 -24.81
CA ASP A 15 -17.23 -17.09 -23.64
C ASP A 15 -16.16 -18.15 -23.99
N GLN A 16 -16.31 -18.80 -25.15
CA GLN A 16 -15.31 -19.77 -25.62
C GLN A 16 -13.99 -19.07 -25.95
N LEU A 17 -14.02 -17.93 -26.64
CA LEU A 17 -12.82 -17.15 -26.95
C LEU A 17 -12.10 -16.65 -25.70
N GLU A 18 -12.82 -16.20 -24.68
CA GLU A 18 -12.23 -15.79 -23.39
C GLU A 18 -11.56 -16.98 -22.68
N SER A 19 -12.22 -18.13 -22.65
CA SER A 19 -11.65 -19.36 -22.07
C SER A 19 -10.35 -19.78 -22.78
N ASP A 20 -10.37 -19.75 -24.12
CA ASP A 20 -9.19 -20.08 -24.93
C ASP A 20 -8.06 -19.06 -24.72
N LEU A 21 -8.40 -17.77 -24.63
CA LEU A 21 -7.46 -16.68 -24.38
C LEU A 21 -6.76 -16.85 -23.03
N VAL A 22 -7.51 -17.10 -21.95
CA VAL A 22 -6.95 -17.35 -20.60
C VAL A 22 -6.01 -18.56 -20.64
N SER A 23 -6.43 -19.66 -21.25
CA SER A 23 -5.62 -20.87 -21.40
C SER A 23 -4.31 -20.61 -22.16
N LEU A 24 -4.33 -19.80 -23.21
CA LEU A 24 -3.15 -19.43 -24.00
C LEU A 24 -2.21 -18.52 -23.22
N ILE A 25 -2.76 -17.57 -22.45
CA ILE A 25 -2.00 -16.68 -21.57
C ILE A 25 -1.25 -17.50 -20.52
N ASP A 26 -1.93 -18.40 -19.83
CA ASP A 26 -1.32 -19.28 -18.82
C ASP A 26 -0.24 -20.19 -19.39
N ARG A 27 -0.50 -20.77 -20.56
CA ARG A 27 0.48 -21.61 -21.24
C ARG A 27 1.72 -20.82 -21.64
N ARG A 28 1.53 -19.61 -22.17
CA ARG A 28 2.62 -18.70 -22.54
C ARG A 28 3.44 -18.28 -21.31
N ALA A 29 2.77 -17.90 -20.23
CA ALA A 29 3.40 -17.50 -18.99
C ALA A 29 4.26 -18.63 -18.41
N ARG A 30 3.73 -19.87 -18.34
CA ARG A 30 4.49 -21.06 -17.91
C ARG A 30 5.72 -21.34 -18.77
N LEU A 31 5.63 -21.20 -20.08
CA LEU A 31 6.78 -21.45 -20.97
C LEU A 31 7.90 -20.42 -20.77
N LEU A 32 7.57 -19.12 -20.70
CA LEU A 32 8.56 -18.07 -20.44
C LEU A 32 9.15 -18.16 -19.04
N SER A 33 8.33 -18.44 -18.03
CA SER A 33 8.76 -18.68 -16.65
C SER A 33 9.80 -19.82 -16.57
N ASN A 34 9.55 -20.94 -17.27
CA ASN A 34 10.50 -22.06 -17.33
C ASN A 34 11.83 -21.68 -18.02
N ILE A 35 11.78 -20.82 -19.04
CA ILE A 35 13.00 -20.32 -19.70
C ILE A 35 13.81 -19.46 -18.72
N SER A 36 13.15 -18.51 -18.02
CA SER A 36 13.80 -17.64 -17.05
C SER A 36 14.44 -18.42 -15.90
N ARG A 37 13.75 -19.42 -15.34
CA ARG A 37 14.32 -20.30 -14.29
C ARG A 37 15.55 -21.05 -14.77
N LYS A 38 15.53 -21.64 -15.97
CA LYS A 38 16.69 -22.34 -16.56
C LYS A 38 17.88 -21.41 -16.79
N ARG A 39 17.62 -20.14 -17.16
CA ARG A 39 18.68 -19.14 -17.32
C ARG A 39 19.28 -18.77 -15.95
N GLN A 40 18.46 -18.59 -14.94
CA GLN A 40 18.88 -18.31 -13.57
C GLN A 40 19.76 -19.44 -13.00
N GLU A 41 19.40 -20.70 -13.25
CA GLU A 41 20.21 -21.88 -12.91
C GLU A 41 21.59 -21.83 -13.58
N ARG A 42 21.68 -21.27 -14.80
CA ARG A 42 22.94 -21.08 -15.56
C ARG A 42 23.70 -19.80 -15.19
N ARG A 43 23.20 -19.01 -14.24
CA ARG A 43 23.73 -17.69 -13.86
C ARG A 43 23.67 -16.64 -14.99
N ASP A 44 22.81 -16.84 -15.97
CA ASP A 44 22.52 -15.86 -17.02
C ASP A 44 21.55 -14.78 -16.51
N SER A 45 21.40 -13.68 -17.29
CA SER A 45 20.38 -12.68 -17.04
C SER A 45 18.98 -13.31 -16.97
N PHE A 46 18.19 -12.97 -15.95
CA PHE A 46 16.84 -13.47 -15.71
C PHE A 46 15.91 -13.25 -16.91
N THR A 47 16.03 -12.08 -17.55
CA THR A 47 15.29 -11.71 -18.75
C THR A 47 16.11 -11.97 -20.01
N ASP A 48 15.49 -12.55 -21.05
CA ASP A 48 16.10 -12.76 -22.36
C ASP A 48 15.63 -11.67 -23.33
N THR A 49 16.38 -10.57 -23.38
CA THR A 49 16.04 -9.42 -24.23
C THR A 49 16.05 -9.77 -25.73
N GLN A 50 16.82 -10.80 -26.14
CA GLN A 50 16.86 -11.23 -27.55
C GLN A 50 15.60 -12.03 -27.89
N LEU A 51 15.22 -12.96 -27.04
CA LEU A 51 13.97 -13.70 -27.18
C LEU A 51 12.76 -12.76 -27.16
N GLU A 52 12.72 -11.76 -26.28
CA GLU A 52 11.65 -10.78 -26.26
C GLU A 52 11.53 -9.99 -27.57
N LYS A 53 12.66 -9.57 -28.15
CA LYS A 53 12.69 -8.91 -29.47
C LYS A 53 12.17 -9.82 -30.58
N GLU A 54 12.50 -11.10 -30.55
CA GLU A 54 12.03 -12.08 -31.53
C GLU A 54 10.53 -12.36 -31.38
N LEU A 55 10.07 -12.51 -30.15
CA LEU A 55 8.64 -12.66 -29.87
C LEU A 55 7.85 -11.42 -30.30
N TRP A 56 8.37 -10.22 -30.02
CA TRP A 56 7.74 -8.97 -30.46
C TRP A 56 7.64 -8.86 -31.99
N LYS A 57 8.62 -9.36 -32.73
CA LYS A 57 8.56 -9.38 -34.21
C LYS A 57 7.32 -10.15 -34.70
N LYS A 58 6.87 -11.19 -34.00
CA LYS A 58 5.66 -11.95 -34.35
C LYS A 58 4.36 -11.18 -34.10
N TRP A 59 4.35 -10.27 -33.13
CA TRP A 59 3.20 -9.40 -32.83
C TRP A 59 3.10 -8.20 -33.77
N LYS A 60 4.21 -7.80 -34.37
CA LYS A 60 4.32 -6.61 -35.21
C LYS A 60 3.34 -6.58 -36.41
N PRO A 61 3.06 -7.67 -37.13
CA PRO A 61 2.09 -7.66 -38.23
C PRO A 61 0.67 -7.31 -37.76
N SER A 62 0.19 -7.91 -36.68
CA SER A 62 -1.12 -7.61 -36.09
C SER A 62 -1.18 -6.19 -35.51
N ALA A 63 -0.07 -5.67 -34.99
CA ALA A 63 0.03 -4.31 -34.51
C ALA A 63 0.05 -3.24 -35.60
N GLN A 64 0.28 -3.60 -36.87
CA GLN A 64 0.22 -2.67 -38.02
C GLN A 64 -1.22 -2.42 -38.48
N THR A 65 -2.10 -3.39 -38.31
CA THR A 65 -3.55 -3.28 -38.65
C THR A 65 -4.39 -2.71 -37.53
N GLY A 66 -3.86 -2.67 -36.30
CA GLY A 66 -4.50 -2.14 -35.11
C GLY A 66 -3.67 -1.06 -34.43
N ASN A 67 -4.10 -0.64 -33.25
CA ASN A 67 -3.34 0.33 -32.46
C ASN A 67 -2.08 -0.31 -31.86
N LYS A 68 -0.92 -0.05 -32.47
CA LYS A 68 0.39 -0.58 -32.10
C LYS A 68 0.72 -0.42 -30.62
N ARG A 69 0.23 0.64 -30.00
CA ARG A 69 0.43 0.95 -28.58
C ARG A 69 -0.24 -0.11 -27.69
N TYR A 70 -1.52 -0.45 -27.95
CA TYR A 70 -2.24 -1.46 -27.16
C TYR A 70 -1.60 -2.84 -27.26
N TYR A 71 -1.21 -3.26 -28.47
CA TYR A 71 -0.51 -4.53 -28.65
C TYR A 71 0.82 -4.57 -27.90
N ARG A 72 1.54 -3.45 -27.81
CA ARG A 72 2.79 -3.38 -27.05
C ARG A 72 2.54 -3.46 -25.55
N GLN A 73 1.52 -2.80 -25.04
CA GLN A 73 1.13 -2.86 -23.63
C GLN A 73 0.75 -4.30 -23.23
N ILE A 74 -0.14 -4.94 -24.00
CA ILE A 74 -0.52 -6.34 -23.76
C ILE A 74 0.70 -7.25 -23.78
N PHE A 75 1.60 -7.11 -24.76
CA PHE A 75 2.81 -7.90 -24.84
C PHE A 75 3.69 -7.73 -23.60
N ASN A 76 3.88 -6.51 -23.14
CA ASN A 76 4.68 -6.21 -21.96
C ASN A 76 4.03 -6.80 -20.68
N GLN A 77 2.73 -6.68 -20.52
CA GLN A 77 2.00 -7.27 -19.38
C GLN A 77 2.09 -8.79 -19.36
N LEU A 78 1.96 -9.44 -20.51
CA LEU A 78 2.13 -10.89 -20.62
C LEU A 78 3.56 -11.36 -20.31
N ASN A 79 4.58 -10.55 -20.58
CA ASN A 79 5.94 -10.83 -20.16
C ASN A 79 6.12 -10.62 -18.64
N THR A 80 5.58 -9.54 -18.10
CA THR A 80 5.58 -9.27 -16.64
C THR A 80 4.94 -10.40 -15.86
N LEU A 81 3.77 -10.88 -16.30
CA LEU A 81 3.10 -12.04 -15.70
C LEU A 81 3.99 -13.30 -15.70
N ALA A 82 4.65 -13.58 -16.81
CA ALA A 82 5.53 -14.74 -16.94
C ALA A 82 6.77 -14.65 -16.03
N TYR A 83 7.36 -13.47 -15.91
CA TYR A 83 8.51 -13.23 -15.05
C TYR A 83 8.12 -13.26 -13.56
N ALA A 84 6.99 -12.70 -13.20
CA ALA A 84 6.45 -12.80 -11.84
C ALA A 84 6.21 -14.28 -11.43
N GLN A 85 5.72 -15.11 -12.36
CA GLN A 85 5.60 -16.56 -12.13
C GLN A 85 6.96 -17.29 -12.03
N ALA A 86 7.99 -16.79 -12.72
CA ALA A 86 9.33 -17.37 -12.66
C ALA A 86 10.07 -17.04 -11.35
N GLU A 87 9.87 -15.83 -10.85
CA GLU A 87 10.40 -15.37 -9.56
C GLU A 87 9.76 -16.10 -8.38
N LYS A 88 8.50 -16.52 -8.53
CA LYS A 88 7.85 -17.37 -7.53
C LYS A 88 8.54 -18.73 -7.49
N SER A 89 9.54 -18.89 -6.62
CA SER A 89 9.94 -20.22 -6.15
C SER A 89 8.69 -20.91 -5.62
N PRO A 90 8.57 -22.26 -5.68
CA PRO A 90 7.53 -22.96 -4.95
C PRO A 90 7.82 -22.83 -3.45
N GLU A 91 7.55 -21.66 -2.91
CA GLU A 91 7.63 -21.41 -1.47
C GLU A 91 6.64 -22.35 -0.81
N LYS A 92 7.09 -22.99 0.27
CA LYS A 92 6.18 -23.77 1.11
C LYS A 92 5.04 -22.85 1.54
N PRO A 93 3.78 -23.28 1.43
CA PRO A 93 2.64 -22.44 1.81
C PRO A 93 2.82 -21.96 3.24
N PHE A 94 2.68 -20.65 3.44
CA PHE A 94 2.73 -20.06 4.77
C PHE A 94 1.38 -20.26 5.45
N CYS A 95 1.28 -21.31 6.27
CA CYS A 95 0.03 -21.63 6.95
C CYS A 95 -0.07 -20.89 8.28
N LEU A 96 -1.24 -20.32 8.53
CA LEU A 96 -1.55 -19.50 9.68
C LEU A 96 -2.00 -20.39 10.85
N TYR A 97 -1.20 -20.42 11.89
CA TYR A 97 -1.50 -21.17 13.12
C TYR A 97 -1.35 -20.24 14.33
N PRO A 98 -2.31 -19.31 14.53
CA PRO A 98 -2.25 -18.45 15.71
C PRO A 98 -2.36 -19.30 16.97
N SER A 99 -1.57 -19.01 17.98
CA SER A 99 -1.62 -19.68 19.27
C SER A 99 -2.83 -19.22 20.10
N HIS A 100 -2.92 -19.43 21.32
CA HIS A 100 -4.14 -19.54 22.10
C HIS A 100 -4.76 -18.23 22.64
N LYS A 101 -5.96 -18.35 23.16
CA LYS A 101 -6.75 -17.36 23.91
C LYS A 101 -6.45 -17.44 25.41
N PRO A 102 -6.55 -16.35 26.17
CA PRO A 102 -6.97 -14.99 25.78
C PRO A 102 -5.91 -14.21 25.01
N LEU A 103 -6.38 -13.23 24.20
CA LEU A 103 -5.52 -12.35 23.39
C LEU A 103 -5.18 -11.09 24.19
N ASN A 104 -4.05 -11.07 24.88
CA ASN A 104 -3.55 -9.86 25.53
C ASN A 104 -2.35 -9.34 24.74
N VAL A 105 -2.52 -8.16 24.17
CA VAL A 105 -1.53 -7.50 23.31
C VAL A 105 -1.18 -6.16 23.93
N ASP A 106 0.11 -5.88 24.13
CA ASP A 106 0.63 -4.57 24.54
C ASP A 106 1.88 -4.30 23.71
N ILE A 107 1.74 -3.50 22.66
CA ILE A 107 2.81 -3.24 21.69
C ILE A 107 2.76 -1.78 21.20
N PRO A 108 3.86 -1.26 20.65
CA PRO A 108 3.83 -0.02 19.87
C PRO A 108 2.91 -0.18 18.65
N GLY A 109 2.02 0.80 18.45
CA GLY A 109 1.18 0.84 17.26
C GLY A 109 2.01 1.08 16.00
N PRO A 110 1.59 0.54 14.83
CA PRO A 110 2.22 0.87 13.56
C PRO A 110 2.09 2.37 13.29
N ARG A 111 3.16 2.99 12.78
CA ARG A 111 3.21 4.44 12.56
C ARG A 111 2.58 4.81 11.22
N GLU A 112 1.96 5.99 11.18
CA GLU A 112 1.28 6.52 10.00
C GLU A 112 2.28 6.82 8.88
N THR A 113 1.98 6.36 7.67
CA THR A 113 2.95 6.33 6.56
C THR A 113 3.08 7.67 5.84
N VAL A 114 2.02 8.48 5.76
CA VAL A 114 2.06 9.81 5.10
C VAL A 114 2.80 10.81 5.97
N GLU A 115 2.52 10.84 7.28
CA GLU A 115 3.26 11.66 8.25
C GLU A 115 4.75 11.33 8.25
N THR A 116 5.06 10.04 8.23
CA THR A 116 6.44 9.57 8.18
C THR A 116 7.17 10.09 6.95
N ARG A 117 6.51 10.04 5.77
CA ARG A 117 7.08 10.60 4.53
C ARG A 117 7.23 12.11 4.60
N LEU A 118 6.24 12.81 5.17
CA LEU A 118 6.31 14.26 5.36
C LEU A 118 7.51 14.64 6.23
N TYR A 119 7.67 14.01 7.40
CA TYR A 119 8.83 14.27 8.26
C TYR A 119 10.15 13.90 7.57
N THR A 120 10.20 12.83 6.78
CA THR A 120 11.38 12.45 6.00
C THR A 120 11.73 13.51 4.95
N LEU A 121 10.72 14.00 4.23
CA LEU A 121 10.87 15.06 3.24
C LEU A 121 11.36 16.37 3.89
N LEU A 122 10.74 16.78 4.99
CA LEU A 122 11.11 17.99 5.72
C LEU A 122 12.50 17.86 6.36
N ALA A 123 12.86 16.67 6.86
CA ALA A 123 14.21 16.41 7.40
C ALA A 123 15.30 16.51 6.32
N ALA A 124 15.00 16.12 5.08
CA ALA A 124 15.92 16.28 3.95
C ALA A 124 16.18 17.77 3.59
N HIS A 125 15.26 18.67 3.97
CA HIS A 125 15.37 20.12 3.72
C HIS A 125 15.71 20.93 4.99
N SER A 126 15.74 20.28 6.15
CA SER A 126 16.02 20.95 7.43
C SER A 126 17.51 21.18 7.64
N PRO A 127 17.96 22.37 8.09
CA PRO A 127 19.35 22.59 8.44
C PRO A 127 19.76 21.79 9.67
N GLY A 128 21.02 21.33 9.67
CA GLY A 128 21.61 20.60 10.78
C GLY A 128 21.21 19.11 10.85
N ILE A 129 21.60 18.46 11.94
CA ILE A 129 21.36 17.04 12.17
C ILE A 129 20.00 16.85 12.83
N ARG A 130 19.18 15.95 12.29
CA ARG A 130 17.89 15.55 12.87
C ARG A 130 17.84 14.04 13.06
N THR A 131 17.13 13.63 14.09
CA THR A 131 16.94 12.21 14.43
C THR A 131 15.46 11.96 14.67
N ILE A 132 14.89 11.03 13.94
CA ILE A 132 13.48 10.62 14.07
C ILE A 132 13.47 9.21 14.61
N HIS A 133 13.00 9.06 15.84
CA HIS A 133 12.87 7.77 16.53
C HIS A 133 11.57 7.05 16.15
N ASP A 134 11.50 5.75 16.43
CA ASP A 134 10.35 4.89 16.10
C ASP A 134 9.94 4.96 14.62
N TYR A 135 10.93 5.15 13.76
CA TYR A 135 10.71 5.28 12.31
C TYR A 135 10.27 3.93 11.72
N PRO A 136 9.12 3.86 11.02
CA PRO A 136 8.63 2.61 10.43
C PRO A 136 9.42 2.26 9.17
N LEU A 137 10.48 1.50 9.30
CA LEU A 137 11.28 1.02 8.17
C LEU A 137 10.55 -0.12 7.44
N ASN A 138 9.73 0.24 6.48
CA ASN A 138 9.14 -0.66 5.50
C ASN A 138 9.75 -0.41 4.11
N ASP A 139 9.43 -1.27 3.13
CA ASP A 139 10.00 -1.18 1.80
C ASP A 139 9.75 0.18 1.14
N VAL A 140 8.55 0.74 1.34
CA VAL A 140 8.13 2.03 0.78
C VAL A 140 8.97 3.19 1.32
N HIS A 141 9.21 3.23 2.63
CA HIS A 141 10.04 4.26 3.25
C HIS A 141 11.52 4.12 2.88
N VAL A 142 12.02 2.90 2.83
CA VAL A 142 13.41 2.63 2.40
C VAL A 142 13.63 3.07 0.94
N GLU A 143 12.67 2.80 0.05
CA GLU A 143 12.72 3.28 -1.33
C GLU A 143 12.65 4.81 -1.41
N PHE A 144 11.81 5.44 -0.61
CA PHE A 144 11.72 6.91 -0.54
C PHE A 144 13.01 7.57 -0.06
N ILE A 145 13.62 7.06 1.03
CA ILE A 145 14.91 7.53 1.53
C ILE A 145 16.00 7.39 0.45
N LYS A 146 16.06 6.23 -0.22
CA LYS A 146 17.02 6.00 -1.30
C LYS A 146 16.80 6.97 -2.47
N ALA A 147 15.55 7.24 -2.83
CA ALA A 147 15.20 8.18 -3.90
C ALA A 147 15.60 9.62 -3.54
N LEU A 148 15.33 10.07 -2.32
CA LEU A 148 15.78 11.37 -1.83
C LEU A 148 17.32 11.47 -1.81
N ASN A 149 18.03 10.42 -1.42
CA ASN A 149 19.49 10.37 -1.45
C ASN A 149 20.07 10.42 -2.86
N GLN A 150 19.36 9.92 -3.89
CA GLN A 150 19.74 10.14 -5.29
C GLN A 150 19.63 11.62 -5.70
N GLY A 151 18.79 12.40 -5.00
CA GLY A 151 18.69 13.86 -5.05
C GLY A 151 19.62 14.57 -4.05
N LYS A 152 20.74 13.98 -3.67
CA LYS A 152 21.76 14.53 -2.76
C LYS A 152 21.31 14.75 -1.32
N ALA A 153 20.15 14.26 -0.87
CA ALA A 153 19.82 14.20 0.55
C ALA A 153 20.83 13.32 1.27
N LYS A 154 21.11 13.61 2.55
CA LYS A 154 22.00 12.81 3.40
C LYS A 154 21.20 12.15 4.51
N LEU A 155 20.35 11.20 4.10
CA LEU A 155 19.51 10.42 4.99
C LEU A 155 20.13 9.04 5.22
N SER A 156 20.18 8.61 6.46
CA SER A 156 20.59 7.25 6.84
C SER A 156 19.68 6.72 7.92
N TRP A 157 19.67 5.42 8.12
CA TRP A 157 18.87 4.81 9.19
C TRP A 157 19.64 3.74 9.91
N GLU A 158 19.38 3.63 11.18
CA GLU A 158 19.91 2.56 12.03
C GLU A 158 18.77 2.02 12.89
N GLN A 159 18.52 0.71 12.82
CA GLN A 159 17.36 0.08 13.44
C GLN A 159 16.06 0.79 13.10
N ASP A 160 15.34 1.34 14.07
CA ASP A 160 14.08 2.09 13.90
C ASP A 160 14.29 3.61 14.01
N THR A 161 15.45 4.11 13.64
CA THR A 161 15.80 5.54 13.75
C THR A 161 16.30 6.06 12.41
N LEU A 162 15.68 7.15 11.94
CA LEU A 162 16.15 7.91 10.78
C LEU A 162 17.06 9.05 11.24
N HIS A 163 18.17 9.21 10.58
CA HIS A 163 19.13 10.31 10.76
C HIS A 163 19.21 11.14 9.49
N SER A 164 19.08 12.47 9.62
CA SER A 164 19.40 13.40 8.54
C SER A 164 20.63 14.21 8.90
N GLN A 165 21.41 14.54 7.88
CA GLN A 165 22.52 15.48 7.97
C GLN A 165 22.24 16.66 7.06
N GLU A 166 22.85 17.80 7.37
CA GLU A 166 22.75 18.97 6.50
C GLU A 166 23.14 18.62 5.06
N SER A 167 22.25 18.90 4.13
CA SER A 167 22.41 18.56 2.73
C SER A 167 21.91 19.70 1.85
N GLU A 168 22.51 19.81 0.68
CA GLU A 168 21.98 20.63 -0.41
C GLU A 168 21.10 19.71 -1.28
N PHE A 169 19.84 19.56 -0.90
CA PHE A 169 18.90 18.72 -1.67
C PHE A 169 18.70 19.33 -3.06
N GLU A 170 19.07 18.60 -4.09
CA GLU A 170 19.00 19.04 -5.47
C GLU A 170 18.67 17.85 -6.38
N LEU A 171 17.70 18.03 -7.25
CA LEU A 171 17.28 16.99 -8.20
C LEU A 171 17.91 17.15 -9.59
N ASP A 172 18.55 18.29 -9.89
CA ASP A 172 19.09 18.52 -11.23
C ASP A 172 20.16 17.49 -11.62
N GLY A 173 20.03 16.98 -12.84
CA GLY A 173 20.90 15.94 -13.39
C GLY A 173 20.71 14.55 -12.77
N ALA A 174 19.83 14.37 -11.79
CA ALA A 174 19.64 13.09 -11.10
C ALA A 174 18.91 12.05 -11.97
N SER A 175 19.18 10.78 -11.66
CA SER A 175 18.42 9.65 -12.16
C SER A 175 17.87 8.88 -10.96
N ILE A 176 16.56 8.98 -10.75
CA ILE A 176 15.89 8.52 -9.55
C ILE A 176 15.13 7.23 -9.84
N TYR A 177 15.35 6.23 -9.00
CA TYR A 177 14.54 5.02 -8.94
C TYR A 177 13.51 5.17 -7.81
N VAL A 178 12.23 5.18 -8.17
CA VAL A 178 11.13 5.49 -7.26
C VAL A 178 10.63 4.28 -6.46
N GLY A 179 10.91 3.06 -6.96
CA GLY A 179 10.34 1.84 -6.39
C GLY A 179 8.96 1.51 -6.92
N GLU A 180 8.07 1.07 -6.04
CA GLU A 180 6.72 0.59 -6.37
C GLU A 180 5.59 1.51 -5.90
N ASP A 181 5.88 2.49 -5.06
CA ASP A 181 4.86 3.31 -4.41
C ASP A 181 4.53 4.58 -5.22
N LYS A 182 3.24 4.77 -5.44
CA LYS A 182 2.70 5.89 -6.24
C LYS A 182 2.87 7.24 -5.55
N LEU A 183 2.70 7.30 -4.22
CA LEU A 183 2.87 8.55 -3.47
C LEU A 183 4.33 8.98 -3.47
N ASN A 184 5.30 8.05 -3.37
CA ASN A 184 6.71 8.36 -3.52
C ASN A 184 7.02 8.99 -4.88
N LEU A 185 6.44 8.45 -5.97
CA LEU A 185 6.56 9.04 -7.30
C LEU A 185 6.01 10.46 -7.33
N PHE A 186 4.82 10.66 -6.82
CA PHE A 186 4.14 11.94 -6.86
C PHE A 186 4.83 13.00 -6.01
N LEU A 187 5.34 12.63 -4.83
CA LEU A 187 6.15 13.53 -4.00
C LEU A 187 7.42 13.99 -4.73
N LEU A 188 8.14 13.06 -5.37
CA LEU A 188 9.36 13.38 -6.11
C LEU A 188 9.09 14.22 -7.36
N LEU A 189 7.97 13.97 -8.07
CA LEU A 189 7.55 14.81 -9.20
C LEU A 189 7.16 16.21 -8.74
N ALA A 190 6.43 16.34 -7.64
CA ALA A 190 6.04 17.61 -7.05
C ALA A 190 7.28 18.39 -6.56
N LEU A 191 8.22 17.74 -5.87
CA LEU A 191 9.50 18.36 -5.47
C LEU A 191 10.29 18.88 -6.68
N GLY A 192 10.41 18.08 -7.73
CA GLY A 192 11.10 18.48 -8.95
C GLY A 192 10.41 19.63 -9.67
N ALA A 193 9.07 19.73 -9.59
CA ALA A 193 8.33 20.82 -10.21
C ALA A 193 8.59 22.17 -9.52
N GLY A 194 8.90 22.18 -8.22
CA GLY A 194 9.16 23.40 -7.43
C GLY A 194 10.56 24.01 -7.62
N GLN A 195 11.48 23.36 -8.33
CA GLN A 195 12.86 23.81 -8.52
C GLN A 195 13.31 23.69 -9.98
N PRO A 196 14.27 24.50 -10.44
CA PRO A 196 14.87 24.31 -11.77
C PRO A 196 15.60 22.98 -11.80
N CYS A 197 15.16 22.04 -12.64
CA CYS A 197 15.84 20.75 -12.75
C CYS A 197 15.50 19.99 -14.03
N VAL A 198 16.39 19.08 -14.38
CA VAL A 198 16.19 18.04 -15.38
C VAL A 198 16.48 16.69 -14.73
N VAL A 199 15.45 15.92 -14.43
CA VAL A 199 15.57 14.66 -13.69
C VAL A 199 14.91 13.51 -14.44
N ARG A 200 15.52 12.32 -14.37
CA ARG A 200 14.98 11.08 -14.95
C ARG A 200 14.38 10.22 -13.86
N PHE A 201 13.18 9.73 -14.10
CA PHE A 201 12.48 8.81 -13.20
C PHE A 201 12.37 7.42 -13.82
N ASN A 202 12.78 6.43 -13.04
CA ASN A 202 12.57 5.00 -13.30
C ASN A 202 11.81 4.37 -12.13
N CYS A 203 11.15 3.25 -12.40
CA CYS A 203 10.38 2.53 -11.37
C CYS A 203 10.44 1.02 -11.59
N SER A 204 9.87 0.29 -10.64
CA SER A 204 9.58 -1.14 -10.79
C SER A 204 8.52 -1.42 -11.87
N ALA A 205 8.34 -2.69 -12.19
CA ALA A 205 7.34 -3.12 -13.19
C ALA A 205 5.91 -2.69 -12.82
N ARG A 206 5.60 -2.60 -11.53
CA ARG A 206 4.26 -2.24 -11.03
C ARG A 206 3.85 -0.81 -11.39
N LEU A 207 4.73 0.17 -11.17
CA LEU A 207 4.45 1.57 -11.53
C LEU A 207 4.56 1.87 -13.03
N LYS A 208 5.16 0.99 -13.83
CA LYS A 208 5.23 1.19 -15.30
C LYS A 208 3.87 1.24 -15.99
N ASN A 209 2.83 0.75 -15.35
CA ASN A 209 1.48 0.76 -15.89
C ASN A 209 0.65 1.97 -15.41
N GLU A 210 1.19 2.78 -14.50
CA GLU A 210 0.50 3.96 -13.99
C GLU A 210 0.38 5.03 -15.08
N ASP A 211 -0.84 5.51 -15.30
CA ASP A 211 -1.14 6.56 -16.28
C ASP A 211 -1.00 7.95 -15.63
N LEU A 212 -0.02 8.71 -16.08
CA LEU A 212 0.31 10.02 -15.50
C LEU A 212 -0.36 11.20 -16.23
N ARG A 213 -1.35 10.96 -17.10
CA ARG A 213 -2.02 12.05 -17.84
C ARG A 213 -2.79 12.99 -16.92
N SER A 214 -3.44 12.48 -15.90
CA SER A 214 -4.25 13.26 -14.96
C SER A 214 -3.47 14.31 -14.17
N ILE A 215 -2.15 14.13 -14.01
CA ILE A 215 -1.29 15.05 -13.26
C ILE A 215 -0.59 16.09 -14.17
N MET A 216 -0.55 15.85 -15.49
CA MET A 216 0.18 16.73 -16.41
C MET A 216 -0.31 18.18 -16.40
N PRO A 217 -1.63 18.49 -16.35
CA PRO A 217 -2.09 19.88 -16.32
C PRO A 217 -1.62 20.65 -15.08
N ALA A 218 -1.53 20.00 -13.94
CA ALA A 218 -1.01 20.62 -12.71
C ALA A 218 0.52 20.85 -12.81
N LEU A 219 1.28 19.89 -13.34
CA LEU A 219 2.71 20.04 -13.59
C LEU A 219 3.01 21.21 -14.55
N GLN A 220 2.20 21.39 -15.59
CA GLN A 220 2.37 22.50 -16.55
C GLN A 220 2.19 23.88 -15.88
N GLN A 221 1.22 24.02 -14.97
CA GLN A 221 1.02 25.25 -14.18
C GLN A 221 2.20 25.51 -13.24
N LEU A 222 2.91 24.47 -12.83
CA LEU A 222 4.17 24.54 -12.07
C LEU A 222 5.39 24.82 -12.95
N GLY A 223 5.22 25.08 -14.25
CA GLY A 223 6.33 25.32 -15.17
C GLY A 223 7.16 24.06 -15.44
N ALA A 224 6.60 22.90 -15.17
CA ALA A 224 7.24 21.59 -15.35
C ALA A 224 6.60 20.81 -16.49
N ARG A 225 7.43 20.06 -17.21
CA ARG A 225 7.01 19.17 -18.31
C ARG A 225 7.52 17.76 -18.08
N LEU A 226 6.63 16.79 -18.22
CA LEU A 226 6.98 15.37 -18.15
C LEU A 226 7.09 14.80 -19.57
N ASN A 227 8.29 14.38 -19.94
CA ASN A 227 8.61 13.81 -21.24
C ASN A 227 8.81 12.29 -21.09
N PHE A 228 7.92 11.51 -21.70
CA PHE A 228 7.97 10.06 -21.62
C PHE A 228 9.01 9.49 -22.60
N ILE A 229 9.84 8.55 -22.13
CA ILE A 229 10.93 7.97 -22.91
C ILE A 229 10.37 7.02 -23.98
N GLU A 230 9.30 6.30 -23.66
CA GLU A 230 8.61 5.45 -24.63
C GLU A 230 7.59 6.29 -25.41
N PRO A 231 7.70 6.37 -26.76
CA PRO A 231 6.74 7.10 -27.57
C PRO A 231 5.31 6.63 -27.37
N GLN A 232 4.37 7.56 -27.20
CA GLN A 232 2.95 7.29 -26.96
C GLN A 232 2.64 6.60 -25.62
N SER A 233 3.61 6.46 -24.72
CA SER A 233 3.39 6.08 -23.34
C SER A 233 3.07 7.33 -22.51
N TYR A 234 2.26 7.19 -21.46
CA TYR A 234 2.06 8.21 -20.43
C TYR A 234 2.45 7.65 -19.05
N SER A 235 3.45 6.79 -19.04
CA SER A 235 3.96 6.10 -17.85
C SER A 235 5.48 6.15 -17.80
N LEU A 236 6.05 5.77 -16.66
CA LEU A 236 7.50 5.69 -16.49
C LEU A 236 8.13 4.60 -17.41
N PRO A 237 9.37 4.80 -17.86
CA PRO A 237 10.31 5.84 -17.48
C PRO A 237 10.05 7.19 -18.17
N ALA A 238 10.26 8.29 -17.44
CA ALA A 238 10.03 9.63 -17.91
C ALA A 238 11.13 10.59 -17.46
N ARG A 239 11.22 11.74 -18.14
CA ARG A 239 12.10 12.85 -17.80
C ARG A 239 11.25 14.06 -17.44
N LEU A 240 11.43 14.57 -16.23
CA LEU A 240 10.86 15.83 -15.80
C LEU A 240 11.84 16.94 -16.14
N GLU A 241 11.32 18.00 -16.74
CA GLU A 241 12.02 19.27 -17.00
C GLU A 241 11.21 20.36 -16.32
N SER A 242 11.82 21.07 -15.39
CA SER A 242 11.18 22.17 -14.67
C SER A 242 12.05 23.42 -14.77
N SER A 243 11.39 24.56 -14.98
CA SER A 243 12.03 25.88 -14.94
C SER A 243 12.16 26.42 -13.51
N GLY A 244 11.46 25.84 -12.54
CA GLY A 244 11.30 26.41 -11.20
C GLY A 244 10.50 27.72 -11.17
N ILE A 245 9.91 28.12 -12.31
CA ILE A 245 9.06 29.30 -12.43
C ILE A 245 7.62 28.82 -12.59
N PHE A 246 6.81 29.07 -11.58
CA PHE A 246 5.42 28.64 -11.57
C PHE A 246 4.46 29.78 -11.22
N SER A 247 3.19 29.59 -11.55
CA SER A 247 2.12 30.49 -11.16
C SER A 247 1.96 30.49 -9.63
N SER A 248 1.71 31.64 -9.04
CA SER A 248 1.38 31.73 -7.62
C SER A 248 0.03 31.05 -7.27
N SER A 249 -0.80 30.79 -8.27
CA SER A 249 -2.09 30.07 -8.12
C SER A 249 -2.15 28.91 -9.12
N ILE A 250 -2.47 27.73 -8.62
CA ILE A 250 -2.60 26.47 -9.35
C ILE A 250 -4.05 26.02 -9.26
N ASN A 251 -4.66 25.76 -10.39
CA ASN A 251 -5.99 25.13 -10.45
C ASN A 251 -5.81 23.64 -10.69
N PHE A 252 -6.04 22.86 -9.65
CA PHE A 252 -5.95 21.40 -9.75
C PHE A 252 -7.07 20.87 -10.64
N PRO A 253 -6.76 20.00 -11.64
CA PRO A 253 -7.78 19.54 -12.58
C PRO A 253 -8.86 18.70 -11.89
N PRO A 254 -10.14 18.79 -12.33
CA PRO A 254 -11.24 18.03 -11.73
C PRO A 254 -11.06 16.50 -11.81
N ASP A 255 -10.42 16.03 -12.87
CA ASP A 255 -10.04 14.63 -13.10
C ASP A 255 -8.62 14.30 -12.59
N GLY A 256 -8.01 15.23 -11.85
CA GLY A 256 -6.69 15.06 -11.27
C GLY A 256 -6.69 14.00 -10.16
N ASP A 257 -5.57 13.30 -10.05
CA ASP A 257 -5.41 12.27 -9.02
C ASP A 257 -5.30 12.89 -7.61
N PRO A 258 -6.20 12.58 -6.66
CA PRO A 258 -6.16 13.15 -5.30
C PRO A 258 -4.85 12.87 -4.56
N MET A 259 -4.18 11.75 -4.85
CA MET A 259 -2.87 11.43 -4.25
C MET A 259 -1.79 12.39 -4.75
N PHE A 260 -1.88 12.86 -6.01
CA PHE A 260 -0.98 13.91 -6.50
C PHE A 260 -1.29 15.26 -5.87
N LEU A 261 -2.56 15.58 -5.61
CA LEU A 261 -2.93 16.78 -4.86
C LEU A 261 -2.27 16.76 -3.47
N LEU A 262 -2.34 15.65 -2.75
CA LEU A 262 -1.64 15.48 -1.48
C LEU A 262 -0.15 15.70 -1.62
N ALA A 263 0.49 15.03 -2.57
CA ALA A 263 1.93 15.16 -2.82
C ALA A 263 2.34 16.61 -3.15
N LEU A 264 1.52 17.32 -3.92
CA LEU A 264 1.73 18.72 -4.25
C LEU A 264 1.67 19.61 -3.00
N ILE A 265 0.65 19.42 -2.15
CA ILE A 265 0.51 20.14 -0.88
C ILE A 265 1.73 19.90 0.02
N LEU A 266 2.15 18.64 0.19
CA LEU A 266 3.30 18.28 1.03
C LEU A 266 4.62 18.85 0.50
N ALA A 267 4.82 18.86 -0.81
CA ALA A 267 6.02 19.39 -1.45
C ALA A 267 6.04 20.93 -1.47
N ALA A 268 4.88 21.59 -1.52
CA ALA A 268 4.77 23.04 -1.67
C ALA A 268 5.46 23.82 -0.54
N GLY A 269 5.56 23.26 0.66
CA GLY A 269 6.30 23.85 1.77
C GLY A 269 7.81 24.00 1.52
N THR A 270 8.36 23.26 0.55
CA THR A 270 9.78 23.35 0.15
C THR A 270 10.02 24.32 -1.02
N TYR A 271 8.97 24.89 -1.59
CA TYR A 271 9.08 25.79 -2.73
C TYR A 271 9.69 27.15 -2.35
N PRO A 272 10.36 27.84 -3.28
CA PRO A 272 10.99 29.12 -2.97
C PRO A 272 9.99 30.28 -2.84
N ARG A 273 8.72 30.09 -3.19
CA ARG A 273 7.66 31.11 -3.21
C ARG A 273 6.33 30.55 -2.73
N PRO A 274 5.44 31.40 -2.18
CA PRO A 274 4.09 31.00 -1.83
C PRO A 274 3.33 30.44 -3.02
N VAL A 275 2.49 29.45 -2.76
CA VAL A 275 1.61 28.85 -3.75
C VAL A 275 0.20 28.67 -3.18
N GLU A 276 -0.77 29.06 -3.99
CA GLU A 276 -2.19 28.84 -3.77
C GLU A 276 -2.65 27.67 -4.65
N ILE A 277 -3.30 26.68 -4.06
CA ILE A 277 -3.81 25.50 -4.74
C ILE A 277 -5.33 25.51 -4.62
N ASN A 278 -6.01 25.64 -5.75
CA ASN A 278 -7.48 25.57 -5.87
C ASN A 278 -7.88 24.17 -6.38
N PHE A 279 -8.86 23.55 -5.75
CA PHE A 279 -9.33 22.19 -6.07
C PHE A 279 -10.80 22.02 -5.70
N SER A 280 -11.47 20.97 -6.19
CA SER A 280 -12.82 20.64 -5.75
C SER A 280 -12.80 20.07 -4.32
N PRO A 281 -13.66 20.50 -3.41
CA PRO A 281 -13.64 20.05 -2.01
C PRO A 281 -13.65 18.51 -1.86
N GLU A 282 -14.31 17.80 -2.79
CA GLU A 282 -14.40 16.35 -2.80
C GLU A 282 -13.07 15.66 -3.13
N GLN A 283 -12.11 16.39 -3.74
CA GLN A 283 -10.79 15.87 -4.08
C GLN A 283 -9.82 15.91 -2.91
N MET A 284 -10.18 16.57 -1.81
CA MET A 284 -9.25 16.75 -0.70
C MET A 284 -8.98 15.43 0.02
N PRO A 285 -7.71 14.98 0.06
CA PRO A 285 -7.36 13.76 0.79
C PRO A 285 -7.62 13.92 2.31
N PRO A 286 -8.14 12.89 2.99
CA PRO A 286 -8.51 12.98 4.41
C PRO A 286 -7.35 13.43 5.33
N GLN A 287 -6.11 13.04 5.03
CA GLN A 287 -4.92 13.34 5.84
C GLN A 287 -4.42 14.78 5.69
N THR A 288 -4.96 15.56 4.73
CA THR A 288 -4.43 16.88 4.36
C THR A 288 -4.35 17.85 5.52
N LEU A 289 -5.45 18.01 6.28
CA LEU A 289 -5.47 18.96 7.41
C LEU A 289 -4.45 18.61 8.48
N HIS A 290 -4.32 17.34 8.76
CA HIS A 290 -3.33 16.85 9.71
C HIS A 290 -1.90 17.13 9.23
N CYS A 291 -1.60 16.89 7.96
CA CYS A 291 -0.31 17.21 7.35
C CYS A 291 0.00 18.72 7.39
N LEU A 292 -1.00 19.58 7.15
CA LEU A 292 -0.83 21.03 7.28
C LEU A 292 -0.44 21.44 8.71
N ASN A 293 -1.03 20.84 9.74
CA ASN A 293 -0.65 21.08 11.14
C ASN A 293 0.80 20.64 11.41
N ILE A 294 1.25 19.53 10.82
CA ILE A 294 2.66 19.11 10.93
C ILE A 294 3.58 20.12 10.24
N MET A 295 3.22 20.58 9.04
CA MET A 295 3.99 21.59 8.31
C MET A 295 4.11 22.90 9.10
N GLU A 296 3.03 23.34 9.76
CA GLU A 296 3.04 24.52 10.61
C GLU A 296 3.98 24.36 11.82
N LYS A 297 3.97 23.20 12.49
CA LYS A 297 4.92 22.87 13.56
C LYS A 297 6.38 22.85 13.06
N CYS A 298 6.60 22.64 11.77
CA CYS A 298 7.91 22.65 11.13
C CYS A 298 8.31 24.01 10.52
N GLY A 299 7.52 25.08 10.73
CA GLY A 299 7.82 26.45 10.29
C GLY A 299 7.26 26.84 8.92
N ILE A 300 6.37 26.03 8.34
CA ILE A 300 5.69 26.29 7.07
C ILE A 300 4.28 26.77 7.36
N SER A 301 3.97 28.02 7.05
CA SER A 301 2.63 28.57 7.28
C SER A 301 1.63 28.10 6.21
N SER A 302 0.44 27.77 6.62
CA SER A 302 -0.63 27.40 5.69
C SER A 302 -1.98 27.95 6.12
N THR A 303 -2.84 28.23 5.14
CA THR A 303 -4.23 28.58 5.37
C THR A 303 -5.13 27.72 4.51
N TYR A 304 -6.17 27.17 5.11
CA TYR A 304 -7.15 26.32 4.43
C TYR A 304 -8.53 26.97 4.42
N THR A 305 -9.17 26.95 3.29
CA THR A 305 -10.61 27.17 3.11
C THR A 305 -11.17 26.09 2.18
N PRO A 306 -12.46 25.73 2.25
CA PRO A 306 -13.01 24.70 1.37
C PRO A 306 -12.68 24.95 -0.10
N GLY A 307 -11.95 23.99 -0.70
CA GLY A 307 -11.53 24.07 -2.10
C GLY A 307 -10.27 24.90 -2.37
N LYS A 308 -9.59 25.39 -1.32
CA LYS A 308 -8.41 26.24 -1.49
C LYS A 308 -7.43 26.09 -0.33
N ILE A 309 -6.16 25.91 -0.66
CA ILE A 309 -5.05 25.92 0.31
C ILE A 309 -4.01 26.95 -0.17
N ASN A 310 -3.55 27.81 0.74
CA ASN A 310 -2.40 28.67 0.51
C ASN A 310 -1.24 28.18 1.40
N ILE A 311 -0.06 28.02 0.83
CA ILE A 311 1.14 27.55 1.53
C ILE A 311 2.24 28.60 1.35
N GLU A 312 2.74 29.09 2.49
CA GLU A 312 3.83 30.06 2.55
C GLU A 312 5.09 29.35 3.04
N PRO A 313 6.15 29.27 2.20
CA PRO A 313 7.39 28.65 2.62
C PRO A 313 8.03 29.42 3.76
N GLY A 314 8.62 28.68 4.68
CA GLY A 314 9.33 29.22 5.84
C GLY A 314 10.63 28.46 6.09
N PRO A 315 11.40 28.85 7.10
CA PRO A 315 12.58 28.11 7.51
C PRO A 315 12.17 26.75 8.07
N ILE A 316 12.41 25.70 7.30
CA ILE A 316 12.02 24.33 7.69
C ILE A 316 12.85 23.88 8.89
N THR A 317 12.18 23.58 9.99
CA THR A 317 12.82 23.05 11.20
C THR A 317 12.02 21.89 11.75
N VAL A 318 12.49 20.68 11.52
CA VAL A 318 11.88 19.48 12.09
C VAL A 318 12.15 19.43 13.59
N PRO A 319 11.17 19.16 14.46
CA PRO A 319 11.39 18.93 15.90
C PRO A 319 12.42 17.82 16.13
N HIS A 320 13.15 17.90 17.25
CA HIS A 320 14.13 16.85 17.62
C HIS A 320 13.48 15.50 17.88
N HIS A 321 12.24 15.50 18.37
CA HIS A 321 11.43 14.31 18.62
C HIS A 321 10.06 14.53 18.01
N PRO A 322 9.92 14.34 16.67
CA PRO A 322 8.63 14.49 16.03
C PRO A 322 7.72 13.36 16.50
N GLU A 323 6.51 13.70 16.85
CA GLU A 323 5.47 12.76 17.19
C GLU A 323 4.81 12.28 15.89
N ILE A 324 4.97 10.98 15.59
CA ILE A 324 4.28 10.31 14.49
C ILE A 324 3.12 9.52 15.08
N HIS A 325 1.91 9.80 14.63
CA HIS A 325 0.71 9.10 15.08
C HIS A 325 0.75 7.64 14.66
N ILE A 326 -0.02 6.81 15.35
CA ILE A 326 -0.24 5.43 14.89
C ILE A 326 -1.17 5.43 13.69
N ASP A 327 -0.94 4.50 12.77
CA ASP A 327 -1.77 4.31 11.59
C ASP A 327 -3.11 3.69 12.00
N PRO A 328 -4.25 4.38 11.85
CA PRO A 328 -5.54 3.88 12.32
C PRO A 328 -6.02 2.67 11.53
N PHE A 329 -5.72 2.60 10.22
CA PHE A 329 -6.14 1.48 9.36
C PHE A 329 -5.39 0.20 9.72
N LEU A 330 -4.06 0.26 9.84
CA LEU A 330 -3.26 -0.89 10.28
C LEU A 330 -3.59 -1.30 11.72
N SER A 331 -3.74 -0.31 12.60
CA SER A 331 -4.09 -0.54 14.00
C SER A 331 -5.46 -1.16 14.15
N GLY A 332 -6.42 -0.79 13.28
CA GLY A 332 -7.77 -1.35 13.27
C GLY A 332 -7.81 -2.87 13.25
N PHE A 333 -6.89 -3.51 12.52
CA PHE A 333 -6.80 -4.98 12.50
C PHE A 333 -6.40 -5.58 13.85
N LEU A 334 -5.47 -4.97 14.58
CA LEU A 334 -5.14 -5.46 15.92
C LEU A 334 -6.24 -5.14 16.93
N LEU A 335 -6.81 -3.90 16.85
CA LEU A 335 -7.90 -3.49 17.72
C LEU A 335 -9.18 -4.31 17.50
N ALA A 336 -9.32 -4.97 16.34
CA ALA A 336 -10.42 -5.89 16.06
C ALA A 336 -10.23 -7.30 16.66
N MET A 337 -9.04 -7.65 17.15
CA MET A 337 -8.76 -8.99 17.72
C MET A 337 -9.72 -9.43 18.84
N PRO A 338 -10.23 -8.55 19.73
CA PRO A 338 -11.17 -8.95 20.76
C PRO A 338 -12.46 -9.62 20.25
N VAL A 339 -12.82 -9.43 18.97
CA VAL A 339 -13.95 -10.17 18.35
C VAL A 339 -13.68 -11.66 18.33
N TYR A 340 -12.43 -12.09 18.24
CA TYR A 340 -12.03 -13.49 18.11
C TYR A 340 -11.82 -14.21 19.46
N GLY A 341 -11.73 -13.48 20.56
CA GLY A 341 -11.52 -14.06 21.89
C GLY A 341 -11.53 -13.05 23.00
N ASP A 342 -11.59 -13.53 24.23
CA ASP A 342 -11.47 -12.68 25.39
C ASP A 342 -10.06 -12.11 25.50
N GLY A 343 -9.95 -10.87 26.02
CA GLY A 343 -8.68 -10.19 26.21
C GLY A 343 -8.75 -8.69 25.89
N SER A 344 -7.59 -8.09 25.82
CA SER A 344 -7.45 -6.68 25.50
C SER A 344 -6.27 -6.44 24.58
N VAL A 345 -6.38 -5.43 23.74
CA VAL A 345 -5.30 -4.93 22.89
C VAL A 345 -4.99 -3.51 23.31
N ARG A 346 -3.74 -3.25 23.67
CA ARG A 346 -3.21 -1.92 23.92
C ARG A 346 -2.15 -1.60 22.87
N LEU A 347 -2.33 -0.51 22.15
CA LEU A 347 -1.35 0.01 21.20
C LEU A 347 -0.81 1.33 21.73
N SER A 348 0.51 1.41 21.98
CA SER A 348 1.14 2.64 22.41
C SER A 348 1.45 3.55 21.22
N GLY A 349 1.18 4.84 21.41
CA GLY A 349 1.29 5.91 20.44
C GLY A 349 0.01 6.76 20.39
N SER A 350 0.15 7.97 19.92
CA SER A 350 -0.94 8.94 19.78
C SER A 350 -1.89 8.52 18.67
N TRP A 351 -3.19 8.52 18.95
CA TRP A 351 -4.23 8.19 17.97
C TRP A 351 -4.65 9.44 17.20
N PRO A 352 -4.63 9.41 15.86
CA PRO A 352 -5.11 10.54 15.07
C PRO A 352 -6.64 10.60 15.08
N GLU A 353 -7.19 11.74 14.69
CA GLU A 353 -8.63 11.92 14.55
C GLU A 353 -9.15 11.11 13.33
N CYS A 354 -9.58 9.88 13.59
CA CYS A 354 -10.09 8.96 12.57
C CYS A 354 -11.35 8.25 13.09
N PRO A 355 -12.53 8.87 12.96
CA PRO A 355 -13.78 8.30 13.47
C PRO A 355 -14.21 7.03 12.74
N SER A 356 -13.96 6.90 11.43
CA SER A 356 -14.46 5.79 10.61
C SER A 356 -13.98 4.42 11.09
N VAL A 357 -12.74 4.30 11.53
CA VAL A 357 -12.20 3.04 12.08
C VAL A 357 -12.83 2.76 13.45
N LEU A 358 -12.97 3.78 14.30
CA LEU A 358 -13.56 3.63 15.64
C LEU A 358 -15.03 3.24 15.57
N ASP A 359 -15.78 3.87 14.68
CA ASP A 359 -17.20 3.57 14.44
C ASP A 359 -17.37 2.13 13.94
N LEU A 360 -16.52 1.68 13.02
CA LEU A 360 -16.53 0.30 12.52
C LEU A 360 -16.24 -0.71 13.65
N LEU A 361 -15.24 -0.42 14.50
CA LEU A 361 -14.91 -1.27 15.65
C LEU A 361 -16.08 -1.32 16.65
N HIS A 362 -16.68 -0.17 16.94
CA HIS A 362 -17.82 -0.08 17.85
C HIS A 362 -19.04 -0.89 17.33
N HIS A 363 -19.38 -0.72 16.05
CA HIS A 363 -20.44 -1.54 15.43
C HIS A 363 -20.10 -3.03 15.39
N GLY A 364 -18.82 -3.37 15.39
CA GLY A 364 -18.32 -4.74 15.57
C GLY A 364 -18.38 -5.27 17.00
N GLY A 365 -18.91 -4.49 17.97
CA GLY A 365 -18.97 -4.87 19.38
C GLY A 365 -17.63 -4.79 20.09
N ILE A 366 -16.77 -3.86 19.69
CA ILE A 366 -15.47 -3.61 20.29
C ILE A 366 -15.51 -2.24 21.00
N GLU A 367 -15.22 -2.24 22.28
CA GLU A 367 -15.07 -1.01 23.06
C GLU A 367 -13.64 -0.50 22.96
N THR A 368 -13.48 0.77 22.59
CA THR A 368 -12.18 1.43 22.49
C THR A 368 -12.05 2.57 23.52
N GLN A 369 -10.87 2.71 24.10
CA GLN A 369 -10.50 3.79 25.00
C GLN A 369 -9.23 4.45 24.50
N ILE A 370 -9.32 5.73 24.14
CA ILE A 370 -8.21 6.55 23.69
C ILE A 370 -7.63 7.31 24.88
N ARG A 371 -6.30 7.33 24.99
CA ARG A 371 -5.51 8.17 25.90
C ARG A 371 -4.47 8.92 25.07
N GLU A 372 -3.79 9.89 25.68
CA GLU A 372 -2.74 10.65 25.00
C GLU A 372 -1.66 9.77 24.35
N ASP A 373 -1.26 8.71 25.04
CA ASP A 373 -0.12 7.85 24.67
C ASP A 373 -0.51 6.46 24.16
N ALA A 374 -1.80 6.13 24.12
CA ALA A 374 -2.24 4.78 23.74
C ALA A 374 -3.72 4.71 23.38
N ILE A 375 -4.07 3.71 22.58
CA ILE A 375 -5.44 3.25 22.41
C ILE A 375 -5.56 1.80 22.93
N THR A 376 -6.67 1.52 23.61
CA THR A 376 -6.97 0.20 24.12
C THR A 376 -8.31 -0.27 23.56
N ALA A 377 -8.37 -1.53 23.12
CA ALA A 377 -9.59 -2.19 22.67
C ALA A 377 -9.90 -3.41 23.53
N ARG A 378 -11.18 -3.62 23.82
CA ARG A 378 -11.71 -4.77 24.54
C ARG A 378 -13.00 -5.24 23.89
N ARG A 379 -13.36 -6.47 24.16
CA ARG A 379 -14.67 -6.96 23.76
C ARG A 379 -15.75 -6.25 24.55
N GLY A 380 -16.65 -5.58 23.85
CA GLY A 380 -17.85 -4.96 24.39
C GLY A 380 -19.06 -5.88 24.32
N GLU A 381 -20.24 -5.31 24.43
CA GLU A 381 -21.49 -6.03 24.23
C GLU A 381 -21.62 -6.50 22.78
N ALA A 382 -22.07 -7.75 22.61
CA ALA A 382 -22.31 -8.28 21.27
C ALA A 382 -23.40 -7.46 20.56
N PRO A 383 -23.14 -6.95 19.34
CA PRO A 383 -24.13 -6.12 18.64
C PRO A 383 -25.41 -6.92 18.41
N LYS A 384 -26.58 -6.26 18.52
CA LYS A 384 -27.89 -6.90 18.30
C LYS A 384 -28.01 -7.40 16.86
N ASP A 385 -27.61 -6.53 15.93
CA ASP A 385 -27.61 -6.82 14.49
C ASP A 385 -26.16 -6.92 13.99
N THR A 386 -25.88 -7.89 13.15
CA THR A 386 -24.56 -8.08 12.54
C THR A 386 -24.49 -7.28 11.25
N VAL A 387 -24.52 -5.94 11.37
CA VAL A 387 -24.54 -5.00 10.26
C VAL A 387 -23.41 -4.01 10.40
N LEU A 388 -22.56 -3.91 9.37
CA LEU A 388 -21.46 -2.96 9.27
C LEU A 388 -21.71 -2.04 8.08
N ASP A 389 -21.64 -0.72 8.26
CA ASP A 389 -21.83 0.26 7.18
C ASP A 389 -20.52 0.99 6.90
N ILE A 390 -19.95 0.72 5.72
CA ILE A 390 -18.69 1.34 5.27
C ILE A 390 -18.85 2.11 3.95
N ARG A 391 -20.06 2.54 3.61
CA ARG A 391 -20.32 3.27 2.35
C ARG A 391 -19.53 4.58 2.25
N GLN A 392 -19.22 5.21 3.38
CA GLN A 392 -18.41 6.43 3.43
C GLN A 392 -16.89 6.17 3.49
N SER A 393 -16.48 4.91 3.74
CA SER A 393 -15.08 4.49 3.87
C SER A 393 -14.91 3.08 3.30
N PRO A 394 -15.12 2.89 1.99
CA PRO A 394 -15.09 1.58 1.34
C PRO A 394 -13.72 0.90 1.43
N GLU A 395 -12.65 1.65 1.65
CA GLU A 395 -11.30 1.15 1.91
C GLU A 395 -11.20 0.29 3.18
N LEU A 396 -12.17 0.42 4.10
CA LEU A 396 -12.26 -0.41 5.31
C LEU A 396 -12.84 -1.82 5.05
N LEU A 397 -13.18 -2.18 3.81
CA LEU A 397 -13.79 -3.47 3.49
C LEU A 397 -13.00 -4.66 4.03
N PRO A 398 -11.67 -4.75 3.91
CA PRO A 398 -10.91 -5.88 4.47
C PRO A 398 -11.06 -5.99 6.00
N LEU A 399 -11.06 -4.86 6.70
CA LEU A 399 -11.26 -4.82 8.15
C LEU A 399 -12.69 -5.23 8.51
N ALA A 400 -13.71 -4.72 7.82
CA ALA A 400 -15.10 -5.09 8.02
C ALA A 400 -15.34 -6.59 7.80
N VAL A 401 -14.74 -7.17 6.75
CA VAL A 401 -14.79 -8.62 6.46
C VAL A 401 -14.17 -9.42 7.60
N SER A 402 -13.04 -8.98 8.15
CA SER A 402 -12.44 -9.65 9.29
C SER A 402 -13.33 -9.60 10.53
N ILE A 403 -13.92 -8.44 10.85
CA ILE A 403 -14.82 -8.28 11.99
C ILE A 403 -16.06 -9.18 11.83
N ILE A 404 -16.71 -9.17 10.66
CA ILE A 404 -17.93 -9.96 10.44
C ILE A 404 -17.63 -11.45 10.51
N ALA A 405 -16.49 -11.91 10.00
CA ALA A 405 -16.07 -13.31 10.11
C ALA A 405 -15.88 -13.73 11.59
N GLY A 406 -15.34 -12.84 12.42
CA GLY A 406 -15.23 -13.05 13.86
C GLY A 406 -16.58 -13.13 14.56
N LEU A 407 -17.54 -12.27 14.19
CA LEU A 407 -18.90 -12.26 14.71
C LEU A 407 -19.69 -13.52 14.31
N MET A 408 -19.53 -13.99 13.07
CA MET A 408 -20.16 -15.23 12.61
C MET A 408 -19.84 -16.46 13.50
N ARG A 409 -18.65 -16.49 14.08
CA ARG A 409 -18.28 -17.57 15.01
C ARG A 409 -19.07 -17.55 16.33
N GLN A 410 -19.56 -16.38 16.74
CA GLN A 410 -20.27 -16.17 18.02
C GLN A 410 -21.75 -16.58 17.98
N ASN A 411 -22.12 -17.62 17.22
CA ASN A 411 -23.49 -18.14 17.02
C ASN A 411 -24.41 -17.21 16.22
N ARG A 412 -23.85 -16.34 15.38
CA ARG A 412 -24.60 -15.59 14.38
C ARG A 412 -24.76 -16.43 13.11
N GLU A 413 -25.94 -16.39 12.51
CA GLU A 413 -26.23 -17.15 11.28
C GLU A 413 -25.95 -16.31 10.03
N GLU A 414 -26.21 -15.01 10.10
CA GLU A 414 -26.08 -14.08 9.00
C GLU A 414 -25.51 -12.74 9.45
N GLY A 415 -24.83 -12.05 8.52
CA GLY A 415 -24.31 -10.70 8.70
C GLY A 415 -24.26 -9.94 7.39
N SER A 416 -24.25 -8.61 7.45
CA SER A 416 -24.25 -7.75 6.29
C SER A 416 -23.21 -6.65 6.38
N ILE A 417 -22.53 -6.36 5.25
CA ILE A 417 -21.65 -5.21 5.10
C ILE A 417 -22.26 -4.31 4.01
N PHE A 418 -22.66 -3.10 4.38
CA PHE A 418 -23.15 -2.11 3.42
C PHE A 418 -21.97 -1.38 2.79
N VAL A 419 -21.84 -1.51 1.48
CA VAL A 419 -20.78 -0.90 0.65
C VAL A 419 -21.30 -0.77 -0.77
N ASP A 420 -20.86 0.24 -1.52
CA ASP A 420 -21.09 0.30 -2.95
C ASP A 420 -20.21 -0.72 -3.67
N THR A 421 -20.84 -1.74 -4.26
CA THR A 421 -20.12 -2.87 -4.86
C THR A 421 -19.63 -2.58 -6.28
N ALA A 422 -20.05 -1.48 -6.89
CA ALA A 422 -19.62 -1.12 -8.24
C ALA A 422 -18.17 -0.61 -8.27
N ASP A 423 -17.77 0.11 -7.22
CA ASP A 423 -16.45 0.75 -7.12
C ASP A 423 -15.50 0.04 -6.14
N THR A 424 -15.93 -1.07 -5.53
CA THR A 424 -15.18 -1.75 -4.47
C THR A 424 -14.75 -3.15 -4.91
N ASP A 425 -13.57 -3.59 -4.48
CA ASP A 425 -13.06 -4.96 -4.74
C ASP A 425 -13.77 -6.01 -3.91
N VAL A 426 -14.99 -6.35 -4.31
CA VAL A 426 -15.82 -7.37 -3.66
C VAL A 426 -15.36 -8.79 -3.97
N THR A 427 -14.63 -9.00 -5.05
CA THR A 427 -14.11 -10.32 -5.45
C THR A 427 -13.14 -10.84 -4.40
N SER A 428 -12.21 -10.00 -3.94
CA SER A 428 -11.29 -10.36 -2.87
C SER A 428 -12.00 -10.65 -1.54
N ALA A 429 -13.10 -9.93 -1.25
CA ALA A 429 -13.93 -10.21 -0.08
C ALA A 429 -14.58 -11.60 -0.15
N GLN A 430 -15.13 -11.96 -1.32
CA GLN A 430 -15.71 -13.29 -1.53
C GLN A 430 -14.66 -14.40 -1.37
N GLU A 431 -13.53 -14.29 -2.06
CA GLU A 431 -12.44 -15.26 -1.97
C GLU A 431 -11.95 -15.44 -0.53
N CYS A 432 -11.76 -14.33 0.19
CA CYS A 432 -11.33 -14.35 1.59
C CYS A 432 -12.29 -15.12 2.49
N LEU A 433 -13.60 -14.86 2.34
CA LEU A 433 -14.65 -15.51 3.14
C LEU A 433 -14.85 -16.98 2.74
N GLU A 434 -14.86 -17.29 1.46
CA GLU A 434 -14.99 -18.66 0.95
C GLU A 434 -13.84 -19.56 1.40
N ASN A 435 -12.60 -19.04 1.37
CA ASN A 435 -11.45 -19.75 1.91
C ASN A 435 -11.56 -20.02 3.41
N ALA A 436 -12.28 -19.17 4.15
CA ALA A 436 -12.60 -19.38 5.55
C ALA A 436 -13.80 -20.32 5.78
N GLY A 437 -14.48 -20.78 4.70
CA GLY A 437 -15.67 -21.63 4.79
C GLY A 437 -16.94 -20.85 5.15
N LEU A 438 -16.99 -19.58 4.79
CA LEU A 438 -18.17 -18.73 4.87
C LEU A 438 -18.73 -18.49 3.44
N SER A 439 -20.04 -18.32 3.33
CA SER A 439 -20.70 -17.97 2.07
C SER A 439 -20.86 -16.46 2.00
N CYS A 440 -20.52 -15.87 0.86
CA CYS A 440 -20.70 -14.45 0.59
C CYS A 440 -21.59 -14.25 -0.65
N ARG A 441 -22.69 -13.48 -0.49
CA ARG A 441 -23.56 -13.07 -1.60
C ARG A 441 -23.39 -11.59 -1.83
N VAL A 442 -23.17 -11.22 -3.09
CA VAL A 442 -22.98 -9.83 -3.50
C VAL A 442 -24.28 -9.24 -4.02
N PHE A 443 -24.67 -8.09 -3.49
CA PHE A 443 -25.76 -7.24 -3.95
C PHE A 443 -25.22 -5.86 -4.33
N PRO A 444 -25.93 -5.04 -5.10
CA PRO A 444 -25.40 -3.75 -5.56
C PRO A 444 -24.93 -2.79 -4.47
N ASN A 445 -25.47 -2.90 -3.26
CA ASN A 445 -25.19 -1.98 -2.15
C ASN A 445 -24.76 -2.69 -0.85
N ARG A 446 -24.54 -4.01 -0.89
CA ARG A 446 -24.13 -4.78 0.29
C ARG A 446 -23.56 -6.14 -0.05
N LEU A 447 -22.80 -6.67 0.89
CA LEU A 447 -22.41 -8.08 0.96
C LEU A 447 -23.20 -8.75 2.09
N GLU A 448 -23.76 -9.92 1.82
CA GLU A 448 -24.36 -10.78 2.84
C GLU A 448 -23.46 -11.98 3.10
N VAL A 449 -23.09 -12.16 4.37
CA VAL A 449 -22.21 -13.22 4.83
C VAL A 449 -23.01 -14.20 5.68
N SER A 450 -22.90 -15.48 5.35
CA SER A 450 -23.59 -16.54 6.09
C SER A 450 -22.65 -17.72 6.32
N ARG A 451 -23.02 -18.57 7.29
CA ARG A 451 -22.29 -19.82 7.50
C ARG A 451 -22.50 -20.76 6.33
N SER A 452 -21.42 -21.31 5.83
CA SER A 452 -21.43 -22.40 4.87
C SER A 452 -21.06 -23.71 5.58
N SER A 453 -21.35 -24.82 4.94
CA SER A 453 -20.76 -26.10 5.35
C SER A 453 -19.24 -26.00 5.20
N PRO A 454 -18.44 -26.46 6.17
CA PRO A 454 -17.00 -26.39 6.08
C PRO A 454 -16.52 -27.03 4.78
N PRO A 455 -15.57 -26.42 4.06
CA PRO A 455 -15.02 -26.98 2.85
C PRO A 455 -14.48 -28.39 3.15
N GLN A 456 -14.84 -29.37 2.33
CA GLN A 456 -14.44 -30.77 2.50
C GLN A 456 -12.95 -30.98 2.26
N GLU A 457 -12.29 -30.08 1.52
CA GLU A 457 -10.87 -30.12 1.21
C GLU A 457 -10.22 -28.76 1.45
N LYS A 458 -8.95 -28.77 1.89
CA LYS A 458 -8.14 -27.55 1.98
C LYS A 458 -7.93 -26.98 0.58
N GLY A 459 -8.39 -25.76 0.36
CA GLY A 459 -8.09 -25.02 -0.87
C GLY A 459 -6.59 -24.78 -1.07
N PRO A 460 -6.18 -24.35 -2.27
CA PRO A 460 -4.81 -23.90 -2.51
C PRO A 460 -4.48 -22.68 -1.61
N PRO A 461 -3.19 -22.45 -1.31
CA PRO A 461 -2.78 -21.27 -0.58
C PRO A 461 -3.27 -20.01 -1.29
N TRP A 462 -3.91 -19.11 -0.56
CA TRP A 462 -4.45 -17.88 -1.12
C TRP A 462 -3.35 -16.87 -1.43
N GLU A 463 -3.41 -16.27 -2.60
CA GLU A 463 -2.58 -15.14 -2.99
C GLU A 463 -3.33 -13.84 -2.68
N CYS A 464 -2.96 -13.17 -1.59
CA CYS A 464 -3.60 -11.91 -1.19
C CYS A 464 -3.31 -10.81 -2.22
N PRO A 465 -4.35 -10.13 -2.73
CA PRO A 465 -4.16 -9.07 -3.73
C PRO A 465 -3.52 -7.82 -3.15
N THR A 466 -3.76 -7.53 -1.87
CA THR A 466 -3.19 -6.37 -1.18
C THR A 466 -2.75 -6.72 0.25
N PRO A 467 -1.87 -5.92 0.89
CA PRO A 467 -1.50 -6.11 2.29
C PRO A 467 -2.69 -6.11 3.25
N TRP A 468 -3.72 -5.34 2.96
CA TRP A 468 -4.94 -5.22 3.78
C TRP A 468 -5.71 -6.53 3.84
N TRP A 469 -5.85 -7.22 2.71
CA TRP A 469 -6.45 -8.54 2.65
C TRP A 469 -5.61 -9.60 3.37
N CYS A 470 -4.29 -9.46 3.34
CA CYS A 470 -3.40 -10.34 4.09
C CYS A 470 -3.59 -10.18 5.61
N LEU A 471 -3.77 -8.95 6.10
CA LEU A 471 -4.08 -8.67 7.51
C LEU A 471 -5.45 -9.23 7.89
N ALA A 472 -6.48 -9.01 7.06
CA ALA A 472 -7.82 -9.57 7.28
C ALA A 472 -7.78 -11.10 7.40
N TYR A 473 -7.10 -11.76 6.48
CA TYR A 473 -6.96 -13.22 6.45
C TYR A 473 -6.20 -13.75 7.65
N ALA A 474 -5.17 -13.03 8.10
CA ALA A 474 -4.45 -13.37 9.32
C ALA A 474 -5.36 -13.30 10.56
N LEU A 475 -6.22 -12.27 10.67
CA LEU A 475 -7.20 -12.21 11.77
C LEU A 475 -8.22 -13.36 11.71
N ILE A 476 -8.77 -13.61 10.55
CA ILE A 476 -9.75 -14.68 10.33
C ILE A 476 -9.19 -16.03 10.78
N SER A 477 -7.88 -16.27 10.65
CA SER A 477 -7.23 -17.51 11.05
C SER A 477 -7.32 -17.83 12.55
N PHE A 478 -7.61 -16.84 13.41
CA PHE A 478 -7.90 -17.08 14.84
C PHE A 478 -9.17 -17.88 15.07
N SER A 479 -10.08 -17.89 14.12
CA SER A 479 -11.34 -18.62 14.20
C SER A 479 -11.42 -19.79 13.24
N TYR A 480 -10.81 -19.66 12.07
CA TYR A 480 -10.91 -20.62 10.97
C TYR A 480 -9.53 -21.23 10.69
N ARG A 481 -9.37 -22.51 11.00
CA ARG A 481 -8.08 -23.21 10.91
C ARG A 481 -7.74 -23.64 9.49
N GLY A 482 -6.44 -23.74 9.22
CA GLY A 482 -5.92 -24.31 7.97
C GLY A 482 -5.80 -23.32 6.83
N LEU A 483 -5.95 -22.03 7.11
CA LEU A 483 -5.73 -20.97 6.14
C LEU A 483 -4.24 -20.85 5.82
N CYS A 484 -3.90 -20.79 4.54
CA CYS A 484 -2.51 -20.70 4.06
C CYS A 484 -2.38 -19.59 3.02
N LEU A 485 -1.24 -18.90 3.04
CA LEU A 485 -0.87 -17.83 2.11
C LEU A 485 0.23 -18.30 1.16
N SER A 486 0.18 -17.84 -0.10
CA SER A 486 1.26 -18.01 -1.07
C SER A 486 2.24 -16.82 -1.10
N ASN A 487 1.81 -15.63 -0.64
CA ASN A 487 2.58 -14.39 -0.71
C ASN A 487 2.65 -13.61 0.62
N PRO A 488 3.07 -14.24 1.75
CA PRO A 488 3.10 -13.57 3.06
C PRO A 488 4.01 -12.34 3.10
N GLY A 489 5.00 -12.25 2.19
CA GLY A 489 5.91 -11.11 2.04
C GLY A 489 5.25 -9.81 1.60
N ILE A 490 3.99 -9.84 1.15
CA ILE A 490 3.27 -8.62 0.75
C ILE A 490 3.16 -7.59 1.91
N LEU A 491 3.23 -8.03 3.17
CA LEU A 491 3.18 -7.15 4.34
C LEU A 491 4.47 -6.35 4.59
N THR A 492 5.60 -6.69 3.96
CA THR A 492 6.85 -5.94 4.13
C THR A 492 6.73 -4.50 3.64
N SER A 493 5.85 -4.26 2.67
CA SER A 493 5.58 -2.92 2.14
C SER A 493 4.89 -1.98 3.13
N VAL A 494 4.10 -2.50 4.07
CA VAL A 494 3.32 -1.70 5.02
C VAL A 494 3.71 -1.96 6.48
N TRP A 495 3.90 -3.22 6.87
CA TRP A 495 4.19 -3.60 8.25
C TRP A 495 5.15 -4.81 8.37
N PRO A 496 6.47 -4.62 8.19
CA PRO A 496 7.45 -5.72 8.18
C PRO A 496 7.49 -6.56 9.46
N LYS A 497 7.16 -5.94 10.61
CA LYS A 497 7.17 -6.59 11.93
C LYS A 497 5.90 -7.42 12.21
N PHE A 498 4.87 -7.36 11.34
CA PHE A 498 3.57 -7.97 11.61
C PHE A 498 3.66 -9.47 11.89
N TRP A 499 4.38 -10.24 11.07
CA TRP A 499 4.47 -11.69 11.27
C TRP A 499 5.19 -12.07 12.56
N LYS A 500 6.17 -11.27 12.98
CA LYS A 500 6.83 -11.46 14.29
C LYS A 500 5.82 -11.26 15.42
N ILE A 501 5.00 -10.20 15.34
CA ILE A 501 3.93 -9.92 16.29
C ILE A 501 2.90 -11.06 16.28
N PHE A 502 2.36 -11.40 15.10
CA PHE A 502 1.33 -12.41 14.93
C PHE A 502 1.73 -13.78 15.48
N THR A 503 2.96 -14.23 15.26
CA THR A 503 3.47 -15.50 15.76
C THR A 503 3.75 -15.47 17.26
N SER A 504 3.91 -14.31 17.86
CA SER A 504 4.13 -14.13 19.31
C SER A 504 2.84 -13.96 20.11
N LEU A 505 1.71 -13.75 19.43
CA LEU A 505 0.42 -13.62 20.10
C LEU A 505 -0.05 -14.97 20.67
N PRO A 506 -0.55 -15.04 21.90
CA PRO A 506 -0.85 -13.93 22.82
C PRO A 506 0.24 -13.62 23.86
N GLU A 507 1.48 -13.98 23.66
CA GLU A 507 2.54 -13.77 24.66
C GLU A 507 2.87 -12.28 24.83
N PRO A 508 2.99 -11.76 26.07
CA PRO A 508 3.36 -10.37 26.30
C PRO A 508 4.79 -10.08 25.83
N GLN A 509 5.00 -8.90 25.24
CA GLN A 509 6.29 -8.47 24.68
C GLN A 509 7.47 -8.49 25.66
N ASN A 510 7.23 -8.38 26.95
CA ASN A 510 8.26 -8.41 27.98
C ASN A 510 9.13 -9.68 28.00
N GLN A 511 8.73 -10.74 27.28
CA GLN A 511 9.55 -11.94 27.11
C GLN A 511 10.55 -11.83 25.94
N PHE A 512 10.36 -10.91 24.98
CA PHE A 512 11.26 -10.74 23.83
C PHE A 512 12.57 -10.06 24.21
N GLU A 513 12.55 -9.06 25.09
CA GLU A 513 13.78 -8.44 25.63
C GLU A 513 14.63 -9.45 26.40
N SER A 514 13.99 -10.40 27.11
CA SER A 514 14.68 -11.45 27.84
C SER A 514 15.29 -12.54 26.95
N LEU A 515 14.76 -12.76 25.73
CA LEU A 515 15.31 -13.74 24.78
C LEU A 515 16.47 -13.16 23.96
N GLU A 516 16.44 -11.89 23.61
CA GLU A 516 17.57 -11.21 22.98
C GLU A 516 18.76 -11.09 23.95
N SER A 517 18.51 -10.81 25.22
CA SER A 517 19.56 -10.80 26.25
C SER A 517 20.16 -12.19 26.50
N LYS A 518 19.36 -13.26 26.50
CA LYS A 518 19.83 -14.65 26.62
C LYS A 518 20.52 -15.18 25.36
N GLY A 519 20.15 -14.71 24.18
CA GLY A 519 20.81 -15.02 22.91
C GLY A 519 22.23 -14.44 22.85
N ASN A 520 22.44 -13.24 23.35
CA ASN A 520 23.75 -12.59 23.42
C ASN A 520 24.69 -13.18 24.47
N GLU A 521 24.18 -13.73 25.59
CA GLU A 521 25.03 -14.42 26.57
C GLU A 521 25.51 -15.78 26.06
N LYS A 522 24.74 -16.53 25.28
CA LYS A 522 25.19 -17.81 24.72
C LYS A 522 26.23 -17.67 23.61
N THR A 523 26.26 -16.56 22.89
CA THR A 523 27.27 -16.32 21.83
C THR A 523 28.63 -15.90 22.38
N LYS A 524 28.72 -15.40 23.61
CA LYS A 524 30.00 -15.03 24.26
C LYS A 524 30.81 -16.21 24.84
N ARG A 525 30.30 -17.43 24.86
CA ARG A 525 30.98 -18.60 25.50
C ARG A 525 31.62 -19.62 24.57
N ARG A 526 31.84 -19.33 23.28
CA ARG A 526 32.63 -20.20 22.41
C ARG A 526 33.87 -19.49 21.88
N ARG A 527 34.86 -19.26 22.76
CA ARG A 527 36.26 -19.13 22.34
C ARG A 527 36.83 -20.54 22.26
N ILE A 528 37.05 -21.04 21.07
CA ILE A 528 37.87 -22.24 20.81
C ILE A 528 39.32 -21.79 20.92
N ILE A 529 40.01 -22.28 21.93
CA ILE A 529 41.46 -22.21 22.00
C ILE A 529 41.98 -23.37 21.16
N VAL A 530 42.56 -23.05 20.01
CA VAL A 530 43.39 -23.99 19.25
C VAL A 530 44.82 -23.85 19.79
N ARG A 531 45.36 -24.96 20.29
CA ARG A 531 46.79 -25.14 20.52
C ARG A 531 47.45 -25.57 19.23
#